data_79b10168a1084af8e6eb06abf871d5b5
#
_entry.id   79b10168a1084af8e6eb06abf871d5b5
#
_cell.length_a   1.000
_cell.length_b   1.000
_cell.length_c   1.000
_cell.angle_alpha   90.00
_cell.angle_beta   90.00
_cell.angle_gamma   90.00
#
_symmetry.space_group_name_H-M   'P 1'
#
loop_
_entity.id
_entity.type
_entity.pdbx_description
1 polymer ?
#
loop_
_entity_poly.entity_id
_entity_poly.type
_entity_poly.pdbx_seq_one_letter_code
_entity_poly.pdbx_strand_id
1 'polypeptide(L)' 'MARISGVDLPREKRVEIGLTYIYGIGRTSADQILKAADVNPDTRVRDLTDDEVRRLS' A
#
# COMPACT_ATOMS: atom_id res chain seq x y z
N MET A 1 -4.66 1.40 11.92
CA MET A 1 -4.66 2.09 10.63
C MET A 1 -3.36 1.85 9.89
N ALA A 2 -3.44 1.60 8.60
CA ALA A 2 -2.24 1.39 7.80
C ALA A 2 -1.58 2.74 7.51
N ARG A 3 -0.34 2.86 7.95
CA ARG A 3 0.42 4.08 7.77
C ARG A 3 1.76 3.72 7.14
N ILE A 4 1.99 4.23 5.94
CA ILE A 4 3.19 3.92 5.17
C ILE A 4 3.86 5.23 4.81
N SER A 5 5.17 5.31 5.04
CA SER A 5 5.95 6.53 4.80
C SER A 5 5.35 7.75 5.48
N GLY A 6 4.77 7.56 6.66
CA GLY A 6 4.15 8.64 7.42
C GLY A 6 2.78 9.09 6.93
N VAL A 7 2.22 8.39 5.92
CA VAL A 7 0.94 8.76 5.34
C VAL A 7 -0.12 7.74 5.74
N ASP A 8 -1.25 8.21 6.25
CA ASP A 8 -2.40 7.36 6.53
C ASP A 8 -3.11 7.04 5.21
N LEU A 9 -3.15 5.76 4.87
CA LEU A 9 -3.78 5.34 3.64
C LEU A 9 -5.29 5.18 3.83
N PRO A 10 -6.10 5.44 2.79
CA PRO A 10 -7.56 5.24 2.88
C PRO A 10 -7.86 3.75 3.04
N ARG A 11 -8.51 3.41 4.15
CA ARG A 11 -8.71 2.02 4.54
C ARG A 11 -9.60 1.23 3.60
N GLU A 12 -10.53 1.90 2.96
CA GLU A 12 -11.54 1.26 2.12
C GLU A 12 -11.05 0.99 0.69
N LYS A 13 -9.95 1.61 0.30
CA LYS A 13 -9.40 1.44 -1.04
C LYS A 13 -8.49 0.23 -1.09
N ARG A 14 -8.31 -0.32 -2.31
CA ARG A 14 -7.31 -1.35 -2.52
C ARG A 14 -5.92 -0.76 -2.27
N VAL A 15 -4.99 -1.62 -1.85
CA VAL A 15 -3.67 -1.14 -1.48
C VAL A 15 -2.95 -0.48 -2.66
N GLU A 16 -3.16 -0.95 -3.89
CA GLU A 16 -2.53 -0.31 -5.05
C GLU A 16 -3.02 1.12 -5.24
N ILE A 17 -4.28 1.37 -4.95
CA ILE A 17 -4.83 2.74 -5.02
C ILE A 17 -4.37 3.55 -3.82
N GLY A 18 -4.37 2.94 -2.64
CA GLY A 18 -3.94 3.61 -1.42
C GLY A 18 -2.52 4.15 -1.52
N LEU A 19 -1.61 3.36 -2.10
CA LEU A 19 -0.23 3.78 -2.24
C LEU A 19 -0.07 5.04 -3.11
N THR A 20 -0.99 5.26 -4.05
CA THR A 20 -0.90 6.46 -4.90
C THR A 20 -1.17 7.75 -4.14
N TYR A 21 -1.70 7.65 -2.92
CA TYR A 21 -1.89 8.81 -2.07
C TYR A 21 -0.59 9.32 -1.47
N ILE A 22 0.47 8.52 -1.56
CA ILE A 22 1.79 8.93 -1.11
C ILE A 22 2.43 9.77 -2.22
N TYR A 23 2.93 10.95 -1.83
CA TYR A 23 3.51 11.87 -2.80
C TYR A 23 4.65 11.20 -3.58
N GLY A 24 4.58 11.32 -4.90
CA GLY A 24 5.60 10.77 -5.79
C GLY A 24 5.36 9.33 -6.21
N ILE A 25 4.33 8.68 -5.71
CA ILE A 25 4.03 7.30 -6.10
C ILE A 25 2.82 7.27 -7.03
N GLY A 26 3.06 6.90 -8.29
CA GLY A 26 2.00 6.66 -9.25
C GLY A 26 1.56 5.20 -9.23
N ARG A 27 0.59 4.86 -10.09
CA ARG A 27 0.07 3.49 -10.15
C ARG A 27 1.14 2.48 -10.56
N THR A 28 2.00 2.83 -11.50
CA THR A 28 3.08 1.95 -11.94
C THR A 28 4.07 1.68 -10.81
N SER A 29 4.45 2.74 -10.09
CA SER A 29 5.36 2.58 -8.95
C SER A 29 4.71 1.77 -7.84
N ALA A 30 3.42 1.99 -7.58
CA ALA A 30 2.69 1.22 -6.57
C ALA A 30 2.69 -0.27 -6.93
N ASP A 31 2.44 -0.60 -8.19
CA ASP A 31 2.44 -1.99 -8.65
C ASP A 31 3.81 -2.64 -8.43
N GLN A 32 4.88 -1.93 -8.76
CA GLN A 32 6.23 -2.45 -8.56
C GLN A 32 6.55 -2.67 -7.09
N ILE A 33 6.13 -1.75 -6.23
CA ILE A 33 6.33 -1.88 -4.79
C ILE A 33 5.62 -3.11 -4.26
N LEU A 34 4.38 -3.32 -4.69
CA LEU A 34 3.58 -4.46 -4.23
C LEU A 34 4.18 -5.78 -4.70
N LYS A 35 4.66 -5.84 -5.93
CA LYS A 35 5.32 -7.03 -6.43
C LYS A 35 6.59 -7.35 -5.64
N ALA A 36 7.39 -6.33 -5.36
CA ALA A 36 8.63 -6.50 -4.61
C ALA A 36 8.35 -6.95 -3.18
N ALA A 37 7.26 -6.48 -2.59
CA ALA A 37 6.88 -6.84 -1.22
C ALA A 37 6.05 -8.13 -1.16
N ASP A 38 5.70 -8.69 -2.31
CA ASP A 38 4.87 -9.89 -2.40
C ASP A 38 3.49 -9.66 -1.74
N VAL A 39 2.88 -8.54 -2.06
CA VAL A 39 1.56 -8.16 -1.54
C VAL A 39 0.56 -8.11 -2.69
N ASN A 40 -0.60 -8.73 -2.52
CA ASN A 40 -1.65 -8.73 -3.52
C ASN A 40 -2.20 -7.30 -3.69
N PRO A 41 -2.16 -6.74 -4.91
CA PRO A 41 -2.62 -5.36 -5.13
C PRO A 41 -4.12 -5.17 -4.89
N ASP A 42 -4.89 -6.24 -4.92
CA ASP A 42 -6.34 -6.15 -4.69
C ASP A 42 -6.72 -6.20 -3.22
N THR A 43 -5.77 -6.41 -2.33
CA THR A 43 -6.02 -6.41 -0.91
C THR A 43 -6.44 -5.00 -0.46
N ARG A 44 -7.53 -4.92 0.31
CA ARG A 44 -7.94 -3.64 0.89
C ARG A 44 -6.92 -3.20 1.93
N VAL A 45 -6.71 -1.88 2.03
CA VAL A 45 -5.76 -1.34 3.01
C VAL A 45 -6.10 -1.84 4.41
N ARG A 46 -7.38 -1.89 4.75
CA ARG A 46 -7.83 -2.34 6.08
C ARG A 46 -7.52 -3.81 6.35
N ASP A 47 -7.31 -4.60 5.30
CA ASP A 47 -7.06 -6.04 5.42
C ASP A 47 -5.58 -6.38 5.40
N LEU A 48 -4.70 -5.38 5.29
CA LEU A 48 -3.26 -5.61 5.33
C LEU A 48 -2.83 -6.10 6.71
N THR A 49 -1.98 -7.13 6.72
CA THR A 49 -1.39 -7.60 7.98
C THR A 49 -0.25 -6.67 8.39
N ASP A 50 0.11 -6.71 9.66
CA ASP A 50 1.24 -5.91 10.17
C ASP A 50 2.52 -6.23 9.41
N ASP A 51 2.73 -7.49 9.06
CA ASP A 51 3.89 -7.91 8.29
C ASP A 51 3.88 -7.29 6.89
N GLU A 52 2.72 -7.28 6.23
CA GLU A 52 2.59 -6.68 4.91
C GLU A 52 2.86 -5.18 4.96
N VAL A 53 2.32 -4.50 5.97
CA VAL A 53 2.55 -3.06 6.14
C VAL A 53 4.04 -2.80 6.33
N ARG A 54 4.70 -3.64 7.13
CA ARG A 54 6.14 -3.50 7.39
C ARG A 54 6.95 -3.66 6.11
N ARG A 55 6.58 -4.63 5.27
CA ARG A 55 7.29 -4.86 4.00
C ARG A 55 7.11 -3.70 3.04
N LEU A 56 6.00 -2.98 3.12
CA LEU A 56 5.73 -1.83 2.27
C LEU A 56 6.38 -0.54 2.75
N SER A 57 6.82 -0.49 3.99
CA SER A 57 7.39 0.73 4.57
C SER A 57 8.83 1.00 4.15
#